data_1f1702122f5ccfb0e8f55bee41a6e4c7
#
_entry.id   1f1702122f5ccfb0e8f55bee41a6e4c7
#
_cell.length_a   1.000
_cell.length_b   1.000
_cell.length_c   1.000
_cell.angle_alpha   90.00
_cell.angle_beta   90.00
_cell.angle_gamma   90.00
#
_symmetry.space_group_name_H-M   'P 1'
#
loop_
_entity.id
_entity.type
_entity.pdbx_description
1 polymer ?
#
loop_
_entity_poly.entity_id
_entity_poly.type
_entity_poly.pdbx_seq_one_letter_code
_entity_poly.pdbx_strand_id
1 'polypeptide(L)'
;MVVTSEHTRYVQIQVSAEQGQSLPGRTLLTTFKKLEFLSSIERSHIGTRCYVSIDYDDPKTLEIEQAAMKVLNIIHQSSKNAVCEVMLTGPIGMYFASQPELWWVAPSFTHPDGMRLTIRGTTGALRKMRTDLEHLLIDGYNMKLGSETEFNPEFADFLPERQTVVLNKAINMGYYHRPRQCTQREIADELNLKQATVSEHLQAAEAAIIHRYSSDL
;
A
#
# COMPACT_ATOMS: atom_id res chain seq x y z
N MET A 1 35.19 4.42 -5.55
CA MET A 1 33.97 3.58 -5.37
C MET A 1 32.89 4.21 -6.22
N VAL A 2 32.59 3.62 -7.39
CA VAL A 2 31.52 4.13 -8.28
C VAL A 2 30.21 3.70 -7.66
N VAL A 3 29.46 4.60 -7.08
CA VAL A 3 28.07 4.38 -6.67
C VAL A 3 27.25 4.31 -7.95
N THR A 4 27.05 3.10 -8.47
CA THR A 4 26.00 2.89 -9.47
C THR A 4 24.68 3.20 -8.77
N SER A 5 24.00 4.28 -9.19
CA SER A 5 22.66 4.59 -8.72
C SER A 5 21.72 3.49 -9.23
N GLU A 6 21.56 2.43 -8.45
CA GLU A 6 20.51 1.46 -8.72
C GLU A 6 19.18 2.18 -8.49
N HIS A 7 18.41 2.34 -9.56
CA HIS A 7 17.08 2.92 -9.47
C HIS A 7 16.20 1.99 -8.64
N THR A 8 15.67 2.49 -7.53
CA THR A 8 14.64 1.80 -6.77
C THR A 8 13.30 1.92 -7.49
N ARG A 9 12.45 0.91 -7.34
CA ARG A 9 11.10 0.87 -7.90
C ARG A 9 10.10 0.47 -6.83
N TYR A 10 8.84 0.75 -7.09
CA TYR A 10 7.74 0.30 -6.27
C TYR A 10 7.05 -0.90 -6.91
N VAL A 11 6.63 -1.83 -6.07
CA VAL A 11 5.75 -2.94 -6.44
C VAL A 11 4.61 -2.97 -5.44
N GLN A 12 3.40 -3.09 -5.93
CA GLN A 12 2.23 -3.35 -5.12
C GLN A 12 1.76 -4.78 -5.33
N ILE A 13 1.61 -5.52 -4.24
CA ILE A 13 1.14 -6.89 -4.20
C ILE A 13 -0.21 -6.90 -3.53
N GLN A 14 -1.20 -7.49 -4.20
CA GLN A 14 -2.54 -7.67 -3.68
C GLN A 14 -2.83 -9.16 -3.57
N VAL A 15 -3.30 -9.59 -2.40
CA VAL A 15 -3.72 -10.96 -2.13
C VAL A 15 -5.15 -10.91 -1.61
N SER A 16 -6.10 -11.52 -2.32
CA SER A 16 -7.48 -11.59 -1.85
C SER A 16 -7.60 -12.50 -0.62
N ALA A 17 -8.73 -12.42 0.10
CA ALA A 17 -8.99 -13.30 1.23
C ALA A 17 -8.98 -14.80 0.83
N GLU A 18 -9.39 -15.11 -0.40
CA GLU A 18 -9.34 -16.48 -0.95
C GLU A 18 -7.90 -16.92 -1.20
N GLN A 19 -7.09 -16.04 -1.82
CA GLN A 19 -5.67 -16.29 -2.09
C GLN A 19 -4.79 -16.35 -0.83
N GLY A 20 -5.24 -15.75 0.26
CA GLY A 20 -4.54 -15.75 1.55
C GLY A 20 -4.94 -16.88 2.49
N GLN A 21 -5.78 -17.82 2.07
CA GLN A 21 -6.33 -18.85 2.96
C GLN A 21 -5.28 -19.79 3.56
N SER A 22 -4.23 -20.10 2.83
CA SER A 22 -3.12 -20.95 3.29
C SER A 22 -2.11 -20.24 4.19
N LEU A 23 -2.18 -18.89 4.29
CA LEU A 23 -1.22 -18.11 5.06
C LEU A 23 -1.51 -18.17 6.56
N PRO A 24 -0.50 -18.37 7.42
CA PRO A 24 -0.67 -18.31 8.88
C PRO A 24 -1.22 -16.98 9.39
N GLY A 25 -1.00 -15.88 8.64
CA GLY A 25 -1.52 -14.54 8.93
C GLY A 25 -3.00 -14.34 8.58
N ARG A 26 -3.70 -15.35 8.06
CA ARG A 26 -5.12 -15.26 7.71
C ARG A 26 -5.99 -14.76 8.87
N THR A 27 -5.68 -15.16 10.10
CA THR A 27 -6.43 -14.74 11.29
C THR A 27 -6.42 -13.22 11.48
N LEU A 28 -5.38 -12.51 11.02
CA LEU A 28 -5.33 -11.05 11.07
C LEU A 28 -6.46 -10.40 10.26
N LEU A 29 -6.85 -11.01 9.12
CA LEU A 29 -7.92 -10.51 8.26
C LEU A 29 -9.31 -10.64 8.92
N THR A 30 -9.49 -11.61 9.81
CA THR A 30 -10.77 -11.88 10.45
C THR A 30 -10.86 -11.32 11.87
N THR A 31 -9.71 -11.07 12.52
CA THR A 31 -9.65 -10.53 13.88
C THR A 31 -9.80 -9.02 13.89
N PHE A 32 -9.21 -8.34 12.90
CA PHE A 32 -9.19 -6.89 12.82
C PHE A 32 -9.96 -6.38 11.60
N LYS A 33 -10.56 -5.20 11.72
CA LYS A 33 -11.19 -4.52 10.58
C LYS A 33 -10.14 -4.05 9.57
N LYS A 34 -9.03 -3.54 10.07
CA LYS A 34 -7.89 -3.10 9.29
C LYS A 34 -6.65 -3.19 10.16
N LEU A 35 -5.54 -3.61 9.58
CA LEU A 35 -4.22 -3.46 10.16
C LEU A 35 -3.36 -2.77 9.12
N GLU A 36 -2.87 -1.58 9.43
CA GLU A 36 -2.07 -0.74 8.54
C GLU A 36 -0.65 -0.59 9.04
N PHE A 37 0.31 -0.89 8.20
CA PHE A 37 1.72 -0.69 8.46
C PHE A 37 2.05 0.81 8.43
N LEU A 38 2.71 1.31 9.46
CA LEU A 38 3.14 2.70 9.56
C LEU A 38 4.63 2.87 9.26
N SER A 39 5.49 2.15 9.99
CA SER A 39 6.94 2.21 9.77
C SER A 39 7.67 1.00 10.38
N SER A 40 8.79 0.61 9.77
CA SER A 40 9.71 -0.38 10.35
C SER A 40 10.56 0.25 11.44
N ILE A 41 10.78 -0.51 12.51
CA ILE A 41 11.71 -0.18 13.61
C ILE A 41 12.99 -0.99 13.43
N GLU A 42 12.85 -2.31 13.30
CA GLU A 42 13.97 -3.23 13.27
C GLU A 42 13.63 -4.48 12.47
N ARG A 43 14.63 -5.08 11.83
CA ARG A 43 14.53 -6.38 11.16
C ARG A 43 15.50 -7.34 11.82
N SER A 44 15.03 -8.54 12.13
CA SER A 44 15.81 -9.57 12.80
C SER A 44 15.46 -10.96 12.28
N HIS A 45 16.19 -11.96 12.72
CA HIS A 45 15.94 -13.37 12.38
C HIS A 45 14.59 -13.91 12.90
N ILE A 46 13.95 -13.19 13.82
CA ILE A 46 12.62 -13.56 14.37
C ILE A 46 11.46 -12.81 13.70
N GLY A 47 11.73 -11.84 12.83
CA GLY A 47 10.71 -11.08 12.10
C GLY A 47 11.02 -9.61 11.95
N THR A 48 10.00 -8.86 11.60
CA THR A 48 10.05 -7.40 11.45
C THR A 48 9.29 -6.73 12.59
N ARG A 49 10.00 -5.92 13.38
CA ARG A 49 9.43 -5.04 14.40
C ARG A 49 9.00 -3.74 13.76
N CYS A 50 7.76 -3.34 13.95
CA CYS A 50 7.19 -2.18 13.29
C CYS A 50 6.07 -1.53 14.09
N TYR A 51 5.72 -0.30 13.74
CA TYR A 51 4.49 0.34 14.17
C TYR A 51 3.38 0.02 13.17
N VAL A 52 2.19 -0.25 13.73
CA VAL A 52 0.95 -0.49 12.98
C VAL A 52 -0.20 0.29 13.59
N SER A 53 -1.16 0.70 12.76
CA SER A 53 -2.48 1.13 13.19
C SER A 53 -3.44 -0.03 13.03
N ILE A 54 -4.24 -0.32 14.06
CA ILE A 54 -5.18 -1.45 14.09
C ILE A 54 -6.57 -0.93 14.37
N ASP A 55 -7.50 -1.16 13.45
CA ASP A 55 -8.92 -0.89 13.63
C ASP A 55 -9.63 -2.16 14.07
N TYR A 56 -10.50 -2.06 15.10
CA TYR A 56 -11.23 -3.18 15.69
C TYR A 56 -12.63 -2.76 16.16
N ASP A 57 -13.47 -3.75 16.47
CA ASP A 57 -14.78 -3.51 17.13
C ASP A 57 -14.66 -3.52 18.65
N ASP A 58 -13.84 -4.43 19.20
CA ASP A 58 -13.61 -4.62 20.64
C ASP A 58 -12.10 -4.52 20.93
N PRO A 59 -11.67 -3.63 21.84
CA PRO A 59 -10.27 -3.53 22.27
C PRO A 59 -9.66 -4.85 22.76
N LYS A 60 -10.45 -5.78 23.27
CA LYS A 60 -9.98 -7.10 23.71
C LYS A 60 -9.40 -7.95 22.58
N THR A 61 -9.71 -7.61 21.32
CA THR A 61 -9.11 -8.30 20.17
C THR A 61 -7.60 -8.14 20.10
N LEU A 62 -7.03 -7.09 20.71
CA LEU A 62 -5.59 -6.90 20.81
C LEU A 62 -4.88 -7.92 21.70
N GLU A 63 -5.62 -8.56 22.61
CA GLU A 63 -5.10 -9.59 23.53
C GLU A 63 -5.12 -10.99 22.88
N ILE A 64 -5.79 -11.14 21.75
CA ILE A 64 -5.90 -12.42 21.04
C ILE A 64 -4.55 -12.74 20.38
N GLU A 65 -3.99 -13.89 20.75
CA GLU A 65 -2.73 -14.37 20.16
C GLU A 65 -2.88 -14.62 18.66
N GLN A 66 -1.98 -14.08 17.87
CA GLN A 66 -1.95 -14.17 16.42
C GLN A 66 -0.72 -14.97 15.97
N ALA A 67 -0.90 -15.95 15.07
CA ALA A 67 0.20 -16.77 14.58
C ALA A 67 1.28 -16.00 13.81
N ALA A 68 0.92 -14.88 13.19
CA ALA A 68 1.81 -14.10 12.33
C ALA A 68 2.21 -12.74 12.91
N MET A 69 1.71 -12.39 14.09
CA MET A 69 1.96 -11.10 14.73
C MET A 69 1.89 -11.21 16.26
N LYS A 70 2.81 -10.53 16.94
CA LYS A 70 2.78 -10.34 18.38
C LYS A 70 2.74 -8.86 18.71
N VAL A 71 1.75 -8.42 19.48
CA VAL A 71 1.72 -7.06 20.05
C VAL A 71 2.76 -6.98 21.15
N LEU A 72 3.68 -6.03 21.03
CA LEU A 72 4.76 -5.79 22.00
C LEU A 72 4.42 -4.65 22.96
N ASN A 73 3.82 -3.57 22.40
CA ASN A 73 3.45 -2.39 23.17
C ASN A 73 2.25 -1.69 22.50
N ILE A 74 1.36 -1.10 23.31
CA ILE A 74 0.27 -0.25 22.82
C ILE A 74 0.70 1.20 23.09
N ILE A 75 0.92 1.97 22.01
CA ILE A 75 1.39 3.35 22.07
C ILE A 75 0.21 4.29 22.34
N HIS A 76 -0.89 4.06 21.63
CA HIS A 76 -2.14 4.79 21.76
C HIS A 76 -3.32 3.84 21.58
N GLN A 77 -4.41 4.07 22.30
CA GLN A 77 -5.61 3.25 22.22
C GLN A 77 -6.86 4.12 22.36
N SER A 78 -7.83 3.89 21.50
CA SER A 78 -9.18 4.42 21.57
C SER A 78 -10.21 3.28 21.62
N SER A 79 -11.49 3.59 21.58
CA SER A 79 -12.54 2.57 21.54
C SER A 79 -12.58 1.71 20.28
N LYS A 80 -12.01 2.18 19.16
CA LYS A 80 -12.08 1.51 17.84
C LYS A 80 -10.76 1.41 17.09
N ASN A 81 -9.70 2.02 17.61
CA ASN A 81 -8.38 2.04 16.97
C ASN A 81 -7.27 2.01 18.02
N ALA A 82 -6.16 1.40 17.68
CA ALA A 82 -4.93 1.48 18.44
C ALA A 82 -3.73 1.63 17.51
N VAL A 83 -2.71 2.37 17.97
CA VAL A 83 -1.37 2.36 17.42
C VAL A 83 -0.52 1.46 18.28
N CYS A 84 0.02 0.41 17.68
CA CYS A 84 0.77 -0.62 18.37
C CYS A 84 2.17 -0.79 17.79
N GLU A 85 3.09 -1.12 18.67
CA GLU A 85 4.36 -1.73 18.29
C GLU A 85 4.18 -3.23 18.26
N VAL A 86 4.51 -3.85 17.12
CA VAL A 86 4.31 -5.27 16.89
C VAL A 86 5.56 -5.94 16.32
N MET A 87 5.64 -7.26 16.51
CA MET A 87 6.57 -8.13 15.80
C MET A 87 5.79 -8.96 14.79
N LEU A 88 6.09 -8.79 13.51
CA LEU A 88 5.54 -9.61 12.42
C LEU A 88 6.40 -10.86 12.25
N THR A 89 5.88 -12.00 12.68
CA THR A 89 6.57 -13.30 12.75
C THR A 89 6.10 -14.29 11.69
N GLY A 90 5.06 -13.94 10.92
CA GLY A 90 4.57 -14.78 9.82
C GLY A 90 5.56 -14.89 8.65
N PRO A 91 5.36 -15.84 7.71
CA PRO A 91 6.27 -16.07 6.58
C PRO A 91 6.60 -14.83 5.78
N ILE A 92 5.62 -13.96 5.54
CA ILE A 92 5.81 -12.69 4.82
C ILE A 92 6.69 -11.74 5.65
N GLY A 93 6.41 -11.57 6.95
CA GLY A 93 7.22 -10.75 7.86
C GLY A 93 8.66 -11.21 7.95
N MET A 94 8.87 -12.52 8.04
CA MET A 94 10.18 -13.17 8.06
C MET A 94 10.92 -13.01 6.73
N TYR A 95 10.21 -13.18 5.61
CA TYR A 95 10.78 -12.99 4.29
C TYR A 95 11.36 -11.58 4.14
N PHE A 96 10.57 -10.55 4.41
CA PHE A 96 11.04 -9.17 4.30
C PHE A 96 12.10 -8.80 5.34
N ALA A 97 12.10 -9.43 6.52
CA ALA A 97 13.16 -9.25 7.50
C ALA A 97 14.53 -9.70 6.97
N SER A 98 14.55 -10.73 6.12
CA SER A 98 15.77 -11.30 5.51
C SER A 98 16.26 -10.57 4.24
N GLN A 99 15.49 -9.60 3.71
CA GLN A 99 15.80 -8.93 2.44
C GLN A 99 16.23 -7.47 2.67
N PRO A 100 17.53 -7.15 2.77
CA PRO A 100 18.00 -5.80 3.11
C PRO A 100 17.69 -4.75 2.05
N GLU A 101 17.50 -5.16 0.79
CA GLU A 101 17.25 -4.28 -0.36
C GLU A 101 15.75 -4.09 -0.67
N LEU A 102 14.87 -4.62 0.18
CA LEU A 102 13.42 -4.45 0.08
C LEU A 102 12.90 -3.72 1.31
N TRP A 103 12.02 -2.76 1.12
CA TRP A 103 11.38 -2.00 2.19
C TRP A 103 9.87 -2.05 2.07
N TRP A 104 9.20 -2.38 3.16
CA TRP A 104 7.79 -2.09 3.28
C TRP A 104 7.59 -0.59 3.40
N VAL A 105 6.62 -0.09 2.63
CA VAL A 105 6.22 1.32 2.65
C VAL A 105 4.70 1.44 2.68
N ALA A 106 4.19 2.59 3.08
CA ALA A 106 2.77 2.88 3.01
C ALA A 106 2.32 3.08 1.54
N PRO A 107 1.05 2.76 1.23
CA PRO A 107 0.10 2.04 2.04
C PRO A 107 0.30 0.52 1.96
N SER A 108 0.52 -0.11 3.12
CA SER A 108 0.52 -1.56 3.26
C SER A 108 -0.44 -1.93 4.38
N PHE A 109 -1.45 -2.73 4.10
CA PHE A 109 -2.49 -3.04 5.06
C PHE A 109 -3.14 -4.39 4.82
N THR A 110 -3.82 -4.91 5.85
CA THR A 110 -4.76 -6.03 5.77
C THR A 110 -6.18 -5.53 6.02
N HIS A 111 -7.14 -6.14 5.34
CA HIS A 111 -8.58 -5.91 5.45
C HIS A 111 -9.29 -7.27 5.32
N PRO A 112 -10.55 -7.47 5.79
CA PRO A 112 -11.28 -8.73 5.60
C PRO A 112 -11.32 -9.28 4.17
N ASP A 113 -11.26 -8.40 3.16
CA ASP A 113 -11.24 -8.81 1.74
C ASP A 113 -9.85 -9.26 1.25
N GLY A 114 -8.79 -9.10 2.06
CA GLY A 114 -7.44 -9.48 1.69
C GLY A 114 -6.35 -8.55 2.25
N MET A 115 -5.20 -8.55 1.62
CA MET A 115 -4.08 -7.69 2.00
C MET A 115 -3.47 -6.99 0.80
N ARG A 116 -2.87 -5.85 1.07
CA ARG A 116 -2.06 -5.08 0.15
C ARG A 116 -0.71 -4.80 0.77
N LEU A 117 0.34 -5.10 0.02
CA LEU A 117 1.71 -4.79 0.39
C LEU A 117 2.32 -3.88 -0.65
N THR A 118 2.83 -2.74 -0.23
CA THR A 118 3.61 -1.83 -1.07
C THR A 118 5.07 -1.97 -0.70
N ILE A 119 5.88 -2.34 -1.67
CA ILE A 119 7.29 -2.65 -1.49
C ILE A 119 8.11 -1.71 -2.37
N ARG A 120 9.11 -1.10 -1.79
CA ARG A 120 10.17 -0.38 -2.50
C ARG A 120 11.43 -1.24 -2.50
N GLY A 121 12.16 -1.27 -3.61
CA GLY A 121 13.43 -2.03 -3.65
C GLY A 121 14.23 -1.82 -4.91
N THR A 122 15.43 -2.39 -4.95
CA THR A 122 16.25 -2.46 -6.17
C THR A 122 15.59 -3.35 -7.21
N THR A 123 15.86 -3.10 -8.50
CA THR A 123 15.30 -3.91 -9.60
C THR A 123 15.68 -5.39 -9.45
N GLY A 124 16.90 -5.67 -8.99
CA GLY A 124 17.37 -7.04 -8.75
C GLY A 124 16.62 -7.73 -7.63
N ALA A 125 16.49 -7.07 -6.49
CA ALA A 125 15.76 -7.58 -5.32
C ALA A 125 14.27 -7.81 -5.62
N LEU A 126 13.63 -6.90 -6.37
CA LEU A 126 12.24 -7.05 -6.77
C LEU A 126 12.00 -8.23 -7.73
N ARG A 127 12.93 -8.51 -8.63
CA ARG A 127 12.86 -9.71 -9.49
C ARG A 127 12.96 -10.99 -8.67
N LYS A 128 13.94 -11.05 -7.76
CA LYS A 128 14.10 -12.19 -6.85
C LYS A 128 12.85 -12.38 -5.99
N MET A 129 12.32 -11.30 -5.41
CA MET A 129 11.10 -11.31 -4.61
C MET A 129 9.93 -11.94 -5.38
N ARG A 130 9.76 -11.63 -6.66
CA ARG A 130 8.68 -12.21 -7.47
C ARG A 130 8.75 -13.73 -7.48
N THR A 131 9.92 -14.30 -7.75
CA THR A 131 10.14 -15.75 -7.75
C THR A 131 9.90 -16.37 -6.37
N ASP A 132 10.43 -15.73 -5.32
CA ASP A 132 10.29 -16.23 -3.96
C ASP A 132 8.82 -16.19 -3.48
N LEU A 133 8.06 -15.16 -3.87
CA LEU A 133 6.63 -15.02 -3.53
C LEU A 133 5.75 -16.07 -4.22
N GLU A 134 6.11 -16.57 -5.40
CA GLU A 134 5.40 -17.68 -6.06
C GLU A 134 5.40 -18.95 -5.19
N HIS A 135 6.41 -19.12 -4.36
CA HIS A 135 6.50 -20.23 -3.40
C HIS A 135 5.81 -19.94 -2.05
N LEU A 136 5.72 -18.68 -1.66
CA LEU A 136 5.07 -18.27 -0.41
C LEU A 136 3.56 -18.08 -0.55
N LEU A 137 3.11 -17.59 -1.71
CA LEU A 137 1.73 -17.26 -2.03
C LEU A 137 1.20 -18.27 -3.06
N ILE A 138 1.12 -19.53 -2.64
CA ILE A 138 0.76 -20.66 -3.52
C ILE A 138 -0.64 -20.54 -4.12
N ASP A 139 -1.56 -19.85 -3.45
CA ASP A 139 -2.93 -19.61 -3.91
C ASP A 139 -3.03 -18.41 -4.88
N GLY A 140 -1.87 -17.82 -5.23
CA GLY A 140 -1.75 -16.72 -6.18
C GLY A 140 -1.78 -15.34 -5.54
N TYR A 141 -1.49 -14.34 -6.37
CA TYR A 141 -1.52 -12.93 -6.00
C TYR A 141 -1.55 -12.05 -7.26
N ASN A 142 -1.94 -10.79 -7.12
CA ASN A 142 -1.83 -9.79 -8.17
C ASN A 142 -0.64 -8.87 -7.88
N MET A 143 0.16 -8.57 -8.90
CA MET A 143 1.31 -7.69 -8.78
C MET A 143 1.24 -6.56 -9.80
N LYS A 144 1.36 -5.31 -9.33
CA LYS A 144 1.51 -4.12 -10.18
C LYS A 144 2.91 -3.54 -9.96
N LEU A 145 3.63 -3.29 -11.05
CA LEU A 145 4.93 -2.63 -11.05
C LEU A 145 4.73 -1.17 -11.42
N GLY A 146 5.29 -0.25 -10.64
CA GLY A 146 5.30 1.19 -10.92
C GLY A 146 6.70 1.79 -10.87
N SER A 147 6.92 2.88 -11.62
CA SER A 147 8.11 3.73 -11.47
C SER A 147 7.92 4.72 -10.31
N GLU A 148 9.02 5.29 -9.78
CA GLU A 148 8.93 6.31 -8.71
C GLU A 148 8.10 7.54 -9.13
N THR A 149 8.04 7.83 -10.43
CA THR A 149 7.30 8.96 -11.00
C THR A 149 5.83 8.67 -11.26
N GLU A 150 5.46 7.40 -11.44
CA GLU A 150 4.09 7.00 -11.80
C GLU A 150 3.30 6.44 -10.61
N PHE A 151 3.98 6.07 -9.55
CA PHE A 151 3.38 5.39 -8.42
C PHE A 151 3.47 6.28 -7.17
N ASN A 152 2.39 7.00 -6.88
CA ASN A 152 2.17 7.55 -5.55
C ASN A 152 1.24 6.58 -4.79
N PRO A 153 1.80 5.68 -3.94
CA PRO A 153 1.03 4.64 -3.29
C PRO A 153 -0.07 5.20 -2.37
N GLU A 154 0.09 6.41 -1.87
CA GLU A 154 -0.89 7.07 -1.00
C GLU A 154 -2.18 7.44 -1.73
N PHE A 155 -2.10 7.65 -3.05
CA PHE A 155 -3.23 8.06 -3.87
C PHE A 155 -3.79 6.96 -4.78
N ALA A 156 -3.06 5.85 -4.98
CA ALA A 156 -3.43 4.81 -5.96
C ALA A 156 -4.78 4.12 -5.65
N ASP A 157 -5.22 4.12 -4.38
CA ASP A 157 -6.43 3.41 -3.93
C ASP A 157 -7.55 4.33 -3.46
N PHE A 158 -7.26 5.59 -3.42
CA PHE A 158 -8.15 6.59 -2.88
C PHE A 158 -9.18 7.05 -3.92
N LEU A 159 -8.78 6.99 -5.19
CA LEU A 159 -9.63 7.37 -6.31
C LEU A 159 -10.07 6.14 -7.11
N PRO A 160 -11.33 6.09 -7.56
CA PRO A 160 -11.77 5.12 -8.55
C PRO A 160 -10.84 5.11 -9.77
N GLU A 161 -10.63 3.95 -10.38
CA GLU A 161 -9.66 3.74 -11.48
C GLU A 161 -9.81 4.79 -12.60
N ARG A 162 -11.05 5.11 -13.01
CA ARG A 162 -11.31 6.11 -14.04
C ARG A 162 -10.87 7.53 -13.65
N GLN A 163 -11.07 7.91 -12.39
CA GLN A 163 -10.63 9.21 -11.87
C GLN A 163 -9.10 9.27 -11.81
N THR A 164 -8.47 8.18 -11.39
CA THR A 164 -7.00 8.05 -11.34
C THR A 164 -6.38 8.20 -12.74
N VAL A 165 -6.95 7.54 -13.76
CA VAL A 165 -6.48 7.64 -15.16
C VAL A 165 -6.55 9.08 -15.66
N VAL A 166 -7.68 9.75 -15.46
CA VAL A 166 -7.87 11.13 -15.92
C VAL A 166 -6.96 12.10 -15.18
N LEU A 167 -6.85 11.96 -13.86
CA LEU A 167 -5.98 12.81 -13.02
C LEU A 167 -4.50 12.66 -13.42
N ASN A 168 -4.01 11.42 -13.57
CA ASN A 168 -2.63 11.16 -13.98
C ASN A 168 -2.35 11.74 -15.38
N LYS A 169 -3.28 11.61 -16.32
CA LYS A 169 -3.13 12.21 -17.65
C LYS A 169 -3.06 13.74 -17.56
N ALA A 170 -3.90 14.37 -16.74
CA ALA A 170 -3.88 15.81 -16.52
C ALA A 170 -2.55 16.29 -15.90
N ILE A 171 -2.02 15.56 -14.93
CA ILE A 171 -0.72 15.86 -14.31
C ILE A 171 0.40 15.76 -15.35
N ASN A 172 0.45 14.64 -16.09
CA ASN A 172 1.50 14.40 -17.09
C ASN A 172 1.48 15.39 -18.24
N MET A 173 0.31 15.89 -18.63
CA MET A 173 0.15 16.92 -19.66
C MET A 173 0.35 18.35 -19.12
N GLY A 174 0.63 18.53 -17.82
CA GLY A 174 0.89 19.82 -17.20
C GLY A 174 -0.35 20.71 -17.01
N TYR A 175 -1.54 20.12 -16.86
CA TYR A 175 -2.79 20.84 -16.61
C TYR A 175 -2.74 21.69 -15.34
N TYR A 176 -2.02 21.20 -14.31
CA TYR A 176 -1.83 21.88 -13.03
C TYR A 176 -0.62 22.79 -12.96
N HIS A 177 0.17 22.90 -14.04
CA HIS A 177 1.29 23.85 -14.09
C HIS A 177 0.81 25.29 -14.18
N ARG A 178 1.68 26.22 -13.80
CA ARG A 178 1.45 27.66 -13.99
C ARG A 178 2.60 28.26 -14.83
N PRO A 179 2.33 28.66 -16.08
CA PRO A 179 1.05 28.58 -16.81
C PRO A 179 0.66 27.11 -17.14
N ARG A 180 -0.64 26.88 -17.34
CA ARG A 180 -1.14 25.56 -17.77
C ARG A 180 -0.56 25.21 -19.13
N GLN A 181 -0.13 23.93 -19.27
CA GLN A 181 0.47 23.43 -20.51
C GLN A 181 -0.55 22.72 -21.39
N CYS A 182 -1.74 22.39 -20.88
CA CYS A 182 -2.83 21.81 -21.64
C CYS A 182 -4.20 22.25 -21.12
N THR A 183 -5.24 21.93 -21.90
CA THR A 183 -6.65 22.13 -21.60
C THR A 183 -7.35 20.81 -21.31
N GLN A 184 -8.52 20.85 -20.64
CA GLN A 184 -9.35 19.66 -20.45
C GLN A 184 -9.80 19.02 -21.77
N ARG A 185 -9.91 19.79 -22.84
CA ARG A 185 -10.26 19.30 -24.17
C ARG A 185 -9.14 18.43 -24.74
N GLU A 186 -7.89 18.88 -24.65
CA GLU A 186 -6.74 18.09 -25.09
C GLU A 186 -6.58 16.79 -24.27
N ILE A 187 -6.86 16.83 -22.96
CA ILE A 187 -6.89 15.62 -22.12
C ILE A 187 -7.99 14.67 -22.60
N ALA A 188 -9.18 15.21 -22.95
CA ALA A 188 -10.30 14.42 -23.44
C ALA A 188 -9.99 13.76 -24.79
N ASP A 189 -9.38 14.49 -25.71
CA ASP A 189 -8.95 13.99 -27.02
C ASP A 189 -7.94 12.84 -26.86
N GLU A 190 -6.95 12.99 -25.96
CA GLU A 190 -5.95 11.97 -25.66
C GLU A 190 -6.50 10.70 -24.99
N LEU A 191 -7.56 10.82 -24.21
CA LEU A 191 -8.20 9.70 -23.53
C LEU A 191 -9.41 9.14 -24.29
N ASN A 192 -9.73 9.72 -25.46
CA ASN A 192 -10.94 9.40 -26.24
C ASN A 192 -12.22 9.52 -25.40
N LEU A 193 -12.33 10.60 -24.61
CA LEU A 193 -13.46 10.93 -23.75
C LEU A 193 -14.11 12.24 -24.18
N LYS A 194 -15.28 12.53 -23.62
CA LYS A 194 -15.90 13.87 -23.75
C LYS A 194 -15.27 14.82 -22.72
N GLN A 195 -15.12 16.09 -23.09
CA GLN A 195 -14.60 17.12 -22.16
C GLN A 195 -15.40 17.19 -20.84
N ALA A 196 -16.73 17.07 -20.91
CA ALA A 196 -17.59 17.05 -19.72
C ALA A 196 -17.20 15.89 -18.76
N THR A 197 -16.93 14.70 -19.31
CA THR A 197 -16.52 13.52 -18.54
C THR A 197 -15.15 13.74 -17.88
N VAL A 198 -14.20 14.36 -18.58
CA VAL A 198 -12.90 14.73 -18.00
C VAL A 198 -13.08 15.73 -16.86
N SER A 199 -13.93 16.76 -17.06
CA SER A 199 -14.24 17.76 -16.03
C SER A 199 -14.83 17.13 -14.77
N GLU A 200 -15.82 16.24 -14.92
CA GLU A 200 -16.44 15.50 -13.81
C GLU A 200 -15.44 14.63 -13.05
N HIS A 201 -14.61 13.88 -13.77
CA HIS A 201 -13.59 13.04 -13.12
C HIS A 201 -12.52 13.84 -12.42
N LEU A 202 -12.07 14.98 -12.98
CA LEU A 202 -11.09 15.84 -12.31
C LEU A 202 -11.69 16.48 -11.05
N GLN A 203 -12.91 17.04 -11.13
CA GLN A 203 -13.58 17.62 -9.97
C GLN A 203 -13.80 16.60 -8.85
N ALA A 204 -14.22 15.39 -9.19
CA ALA A 204 -14.41 14.33 -8.20
C ALA A 204 -13.07 13.91 -7.55
N ALA A 205 -12.01 13.77 -8.35
CA ALA A 205 -10.68 13.44 -7.86
C ALA A 205 -10.11 14.55 -6.96
N GLU A 206 -10.22 15.80 -7.40
CA GLU A 206 -9.77 16.98 -6.64
C GLU A 206 -10.54 17.10 -5.31
N ALA A 207 -11.87 16.96 -5.33
CA ALA A 207 -12.69 16.99 -4.12
C ALA A 207 -12.28 15.88 -3.14
N ALA A 208 -12.09 14.68 -3.62
CA ALA A 208 -11.67 13.56 -2.80
C ALA A 208 -10.30 13.81 -2.14
N ILE A 209 -9.31 14.33 -2.89
CA ILE A 209 -7.97 14.68 -2.37
C ILE A 209 -8.07 15.77 -1.31
N ILE A 210 -8.88 16.82 -1.55
CA ILE A 210 -9.06 17.93 -0.62
C ILE A 210 -9.75 17.45 0.67
N HIS A 211 -10.77 16.62 0.56
CA HIS A 211 -11.45 16.06 1.73
C HIS A 211 -10.51 15.20 2.58
N ARG A 212 -9.65 14.39 1.96
CA ARG A 212 -8.68 13.61 2.71
C ARG A 212 -7.69 14.51 3.45
N TYR A 213 -7.15 15.52 2.78
CA TYR A 213 -6.26 16.49 3.41
C TYR A 213 -6.91 17.20 4.60
N SER A 214 -8.20 17.54 4.50
CA SER A 214 -8.93 18.21 5.59
C SER A 214 -9.34 17.28 6.74
N SER A 215 -9.40 15.95 6.51
CA SER A 215 -9.70 14.94 7.55
C SER A 215 -8.49 14.63 8.43
N ASP A 216 -7.29 14.93 7.94
CA ASP A 216 -6.01 14.71 8.64
C ASP A 216 -5.60 15.95 9.47
N LEU A 217 -6.42 17.03 9.49
CA LEU A 217 -6.27 18.24 10.32
C LEU A 217 -7.19 18.20 11.54
#